data_3a1b1c8d4eaec7130777376f85fd455a
#
_entry.id   3a1b1c8d4eaec7130777376f85fd455a
#
_cell.length_a   1.000
_cell.length_b   1.000
_cell.length_c   1.000
_cell.angle_alpha   90.00
_cell.angle_beta   90.00
_cell.angle_gamma   90.00
#
_symmetry.space_group_name_H-M   'P 1'
#
loop_
_entity.id
_entity.type
_entity.pdbx_description
1 polymer ?
#
loop_
_entity_poly.entity_id
_entity_poly.type
_entity_poly.pdbx_seq_one_letter_code
_entity_poly.pdbx_strand_id
1 'polypeptide(L)'
;MSRFTDEMFATALSSPRGLVTGEPEASLRQTWGEIHRQARRMAGGLAAAGIGHGDAVGVLAGLPVDIAPVCQGIWMRGASITMLHQPTPRTDLAVWVRDTETVLNMIEAKAVVLGEPFAAAEPVLRERGITVVRVAELAEGADSDPVPTTEADIALQQLTSGSTGSPKAVRITHGNFYVNAYAMFNRVKFQTDDDVMVSWLPLFHDMGMVGFLSVPMQFGAEVVCVTPLDFLARPLLWAELIAKYRGTVTAAPNFAYSLLARRLRQAEPGSMDLSSVRYMWNGAEPVDPDTMTALAEAGKQFGLNPSALTPVYGMAETTLAVSIPDPGHGMVLDVVDADLLEAVGKAVPVAEDGHHGTPRKLPTLGHLVDDLEGRVVDDERQPLPVRSVGVIELRGPAVTSGYVTVDGFRPAQDADGWLDTGDIGYFTDDGLIVVCGRMKDVIIMGGRNIYPTDIERAALRVQGVRPGNAVAVRLDAGEKRESFAVVVESNDYQVPDEVKRIEREIVHEVFAEVGARPRTVAILGPGALPKTSSGKLRRTATAAHLR
;
A
#
# COMPACT_ATOMS: atom_id res chain seq x y z
N MET A 1 -22.48 3.36 20.22
CA MET A 1 -21.22 2.79 19.69
C MET A 1 -20.44 3.89 18.99
N SER A 2 -19.19 3.64 18.53
CA SER A 2 -18.52 4.59 17.65
C SER A 2 -19.27 4.73 16.32
N ARG A 3 -19.14 5.87 15.62
CA ARG A 3 -19.78 6.09 14.32
C ARG A 3 -19.36 5.02 13.29
N PHE A 4 -18.10 4.60 13.34
CA PHE A 4 -17.56 3.55 12.45
C PHE A 4 -18.34 2.25 12.56
N THR A 5 -18.51 1.73 13.77
CA THR A 5 -19.19 0.44 13.98
C THR A 5 -20.72 0.57 13.89
N ASP A 6 -21.30 1.70 14.34
CA ASP A 6 -22.75 1.94 14.22
C ASP A 6 -23.19 1.93 12.75
N GLU A 7 -22.47 2.66 11.91
CA GLU A 7 -22.80 2.75 10.48
C GLU A 7 -22.59 1.41 9.77
N MET A 8 -21.45 0.74 10.02
CA MET A 8 -21.16 -0.57 9.45
C MET A 8 -22.25 -1.59 9.75
N PHE A 9 -22.71 -1.66 11.00
CA PHE A 9 -23.71 -2.64 11.41
C PHE A 9 -25.10 -2.28 10.88
N ALA A 10 -25.47 -0.98 10.86
CA ALA A 10 -26.73 -0.52 10.28
C ALA A 10 -26.77 -0.77 8.77
N THR A 11 -25.67 -0.47 8.06
CA THR A 11 -25.53 -0.68 6.64
C THR A 11 -25.59 -2.16 6.26
N ALA A 12 -24.97 -3.03 7.05
CA ALA A 12 -25.03 -4.48 6.84
C ALA A 12 -26.47 -5.02 6.85
N LEU A 13 -27.35 -4.42 7.65
CA LEU A 13 -28.77 -4.83 7.73
C LEU A 13 -29.64 -4.31 6.59
N SER A 14 -29.21 -3.27 5.90
CA SER A 14 -30.01 -2.57 4.87
C SER A 14 -29.49 -2.74 3.44
N SER A 15 -28.18 -2.94 3.25
CA SER A 15 -27.58 -3.04 1.93
C SER A 15 -27.84 -4.40 1.27
N PRO A 16 -28.31 -4.44 0.00
CA PRO A 16 -28.40 -5.66 -0.79
C PRO A 16 -27.06 -6.08 -1.39
N ARG A 17 -26.03 -5.23 -1.25
CA ARG A 17 -24.68 -5.44 -1.75
C ARG A 17 -23.86 -6.33 -0.82
N GLY A 18 -22.65 -6.69 -1.23
CA GLY A 18 -21.84 -7.59 -0.44
C GLY A 18 -20.45 -7.86 -1.00
N LEU A 19 -19.93 -9.02 -0.63
CA LEU A 19 -18.61 -9.51 -0.96
C LEU A 19 -18.73 -10.72 -1.89
N VAL A 20 -18.00 -10.67 -3.01
CA VAL A 20 -17.80 -11.81 -3.92
C VAL A 20 -16.38 -12.33 -3.72
N THR A 21 -16.27 -13.65 -3.51
CA THR A 21 -14.98 -14.36 -3.29
C THR A 21 -14.94 -15.65 -4.11
N GLY A 22 -13.81 -16.36 -4.09
CA GLY A 22 -13.66 -17.69 -4.69
C GLY A 22 -13.56 -17.71 -6.21
N GLU A 23 -13.47 -16.55 -6.85
CA GLU A 23 -13.20 -16.46 -8.28
C GLU A 23 -11.78 -16.95 -8.61
N PRO A 24 -11.56 -17.61 -9.76
CA PRO A 24 -12.55 -17.93 -10.79
C PRO A 24 -13.23 -19.30 -10.64
N GLU A 25 -12.77 -20.14 -9.68
CA GLU A 25 -13.16 -21.56 -9.61
C GLU A 25 -14.51 -21.79 -8.95
N ALA A 26 -14.78 -21.09 -7.83
CA ALA A 26 -15.94 -21.33 -6.98
C ALA A 26 -16.51 -20.00 -6.46
N SER A 27 -17.01 -19.16 -7.37
CA SER A 27 -17.58 -17.86 -7.03
C SER A 27 -18.67 -17.97 -5.95
N LEU A 28 -18.46 -17.26 -4.85
CA LEU A 28 -19.40 -17.14 -3.74
C LEU A 28 -19.72 -15.67 -3.50
N ARG A 29 -20.98 -15.29 -3.60
CA ARG A 29 -21.45 -13.97 -3.24
C ARG A 29 -22.22 -14.02 -1.92
N GLN A 30 -21.81 -13.19 -0.97
CA GLN A 30 -22.47 -13.00 0.32
C GLN A 30 -22.87 -11.54 0.47
N THR A 31 -24.09 -11.27 0.87
CA THR A 31 -24.52 -9.93 1.25
C THR A 31 -23.84 -9.50 2.55
N TRP A 32 -23.70 -8.19 2.79
CA TRP A 32 -23.21 -7.69 4.06
C TRP A 32 -24.05 -8.15 5.25
N GLY A 33 -25.36 -8.36 5.04
CA GLY A 33 -26.24 -8.94 6.05
C GLY A 33 -25.94 -10.41 6.39
N GLU A 34 -25.50 -11.21 5.41
CA GLU A 34 -25.06 -12.59 5.65
C GLU A 34 -23.74 -12.63 6.40
N ILE A 35 -22.79 -11.76 6.01
CA ILE A 35 -21.51 -11.60 6.70
C ILE A 35 -21.75 -11.12 8.14
N HIS A 36 -22.66 -10.17 8.36
CA HIS A 36 -23.02 -9.70 9.69
C HIS A 36 -23.58 -10.80 10.59
N ARG A 37 -24.45 -11.67 10.07
CA ARG A 37 -24.94 -12.83 10.83
C ARG A 37 -23.83 -13.79 11.21
N GLN A 38 -22.87 -14.03 10.31
CA GLN A 38 -21.68 -14.84 10.62
C GLN A 38 -20.82 -14.15 11.68
N ALA A 39 -20.61 -12.86 11.56
CA ALA A 39 -19.83 -12.06 12.50
C ALA A 39 -20.42 -12.08 13.91
N ARG A 40 -21.75 -12.08 14.06
CA ARG A 40 -22.41 -12.22 15.37
C ARG A 40 -22.08 -13.55 16.05
N ARG A 41 -22.05 -14.66 15.30
CA ARG A 41 -21.60 -15.97 15.84
C ARG A 41 -20.13 -15.95 16.20
N MET A 42 -19.30 -15.39 15.31
CA MET A 42 -17.86 -15.25 15.59
C MET A 42 -17.60 -14.38 16.82
N ALA A 43 -18.37 -13.31 17.02
CA ALA A 43 -18.30 -12.49 18.23
C ALA A 43 -18.63 -13.29 19.50
N GLY A 44 -19.60 -14.18 19.43
CA GLY A 44 -19.92 -15.11 20.53
C GLY A 44 -18.79 -16.11 20.80
N GLY A 45 -18.20 -16.67 19.75
CA GLY A 45 -17.03 -17.55 19.88
C GLY A 45 -15.81 -16.81 20.48
N LEU A 46 -15.56 -15.58 20.06
CA LEU A 46 -14.52 -14.71 20.63
C LEU A 46 -14.81 -14.41 22.12
N ALA A 47 -16.07 -14.13 22.47
CA ALA A 47 -16.47 -13.94 23.87
C ALA A 47 -16.21 -15.18 24.71
N ALA A 48 -16.55 -16.39 24.21
CA ALA A 48 -16.29 -17.66 24.88
C ALA A 48 -14.77 -17.91 25.03
N ALA A 49 -13.94 -17.42 24.10
CA ALA A 49 -12.49 -17.46 24.22
C ALA A 49 -11.91 -16.36 25.14
N GLY A 50 -12.77 -15.57 25.80
CA GLY A 50 -12.37 -14.52 26.74
C GLY A 50 -11.88 -13.22 26.10
N ILE A 51 -12.22 -12.99 24.83
CA ILE A 51 -11.88 -11.76 24.10
C ILE A 51 -12.99 -10.73 24.31
N GLY A 52 -12.61 -9.53 24.73
CA GLY A 52 -13.53 -8.44 25.05
C GLY A 52 -13.00 -7.07 24.65
N HIS A 53 -13.67 -6.04 25.17
CA HIS A 53 -13.35 -4.66 24.90
C HIS A 53 -11.90 -4.31 25.28
N GLY A 54 -11.19 -3.66 24.35
CA GLY A 54 -9.82 -3.22 24.51
C GLY A 54 -8.76 -4.30 24.25
N ASP A 55 -9.14 -5.57 24.06
CA ASP A 55 -8.18 -6.63 23.72
C ASP A 55 -7.65 -6.45 22.28
N ALA A 56 -6.41 -6.90 22.06
CA ALA A 56 -5.82 -6.99 20.72
C ALA A 56 -5.88 -8.43 20.19
N VAL A 57 -6.24 -8.59 18.93
CA VAL A 57 -6.38 -9.89 18.28
C VAL A 57 -5.52 -9.94 17.01
N GLY A 58 -4.58 -10.89 16.96
CA GLY A 58 -3.88 -11.23 15.74
C GLY A 58 -4.78 -12.04 14.79
N VAL A 59 -4.76 -11.76 13.50
CA VAL A 59 -5.50 -12.53 12.49
C VAL A 59 -4.52 -13.08 11.46
N LEU A 60 -4.44 -14.40 11.38
CA LEU A 60 -3.66 -15.12 10.37
C LEU A 60 -4.63 -15.98 9.54
N ALA A 61 -5.17 -15.38 8.48
CA ALA A 61 -6.07 -16.00 7.53
C ALA A 61 -5.79 -15.45 6.12
N GLY A 62 -6.00 -16.27 5.10
CA GLY A 62 -5.71 -15.89 3.72
C GLY A 62 -6.94 -15.62 2.87
N LEU A 63 -8.09 -16.14 3.26
CA LEU A 63 -9.30 -16.11 2.45
C LEU A 63 -10.22 -14.93 2.84
N PRO A 64 -10.56 -14.03 1.92
CA PRO A 64 -11.45 -12.89 2.20
C PRO A 64 -12.82 -13.31 2.78
N VAL A 65 -13.33 -14.48 2.40
CA VAL A 65 -14.59 -15.05 2.92
C VAL A 65 -14.55 -15.30 4.42
N ASP A 66 -13.39 -15.64 4.98
CA ASP A 66 -13.17 -15.85 6.40
C ASP A 66 -12.84 -14.54 7.12
N ILE A 67 -12.01 -13.71 6.46
CA ILE A 67 -11.49 -12.47 7.07
C ILE A 67 -12.62 -11.46 7.32
N ALA A 68 -13.56 -11.29 6.40
CA ALA A 68 -14.62 -10.30 6.52
C ALA A 68 -15.49 -10.49 7.78
N PRO A 69 -16.07 -11.67 8.04
CA PRO A 69 -16.86 -11.87 9.25
C PRO A 69 -16.01 -11.92 10.53
N VAL A 70 -14.75 -12.37 10.46
CA VAL A 70 -13.81 -12.33 11.59
C VAL A 70 -13.54 -10.90 12.01
N CYS A 71 -13.21 -10.02 11.08
CA CYS A 71 -12.93 -8.62 11.37
C CYS A 71 -14.14 -7.94 12.01
N GLN A 72 -15.32 -8.12 11.44
CA GLN A 72 -16.55 -7.54 11.99
C GLN A 72 -16.86 -8.12 13.38
N GLY A 73 -16.64 -9.42 13.60
CA GLY A 73 -16.82 -10.08 14.90
C GLY A 73 -15.86 -9.54 15.97
N ILE A 74 -14.61 -9.25 15.62
CA ILE A 74 -13.63 -8.65 16.55
C ILE A 74 -14.08 -7.23 16.93
N TRP A 75 -14.50 -6.40 15.95
CA TRP A 75 -15.04 -5.06 16.24
C TRP A 75 -16.33 -5.11 17.08
N MET A 76 -17.19 -6.12 16.88
CA MET A 76 -18.36 -6.34 17.75
C MET A 76 -17.97 -6.58 19.22
N ARG A 77 -16.78 -7.13 19.48
CA ARG A 77 -16.25 -7.31 20.83
C ARG A 77 -15.56 -6.06 21.38
N GLY A 78 -15.46 -4.97 20.60
CA GLY A 78 -14.68 -3.78 20.96
C GLY A 78 -13.18 -4.06 21.04
N ALA A 79 -12.72 -5.07 20.35
CA ALA A 79 -11.31 -5.45 20.26
C ALA A 79 -10.66 -4.90 18.99
N SER A 80 -9.34 -4.75 19.00
CA SER A 80 -8.55 -4.31 17.86
C SER A 80 -8.04 -5.47 17.02
N ILE A 81 -7.90 -5.24 15.72
CA ILE A 81 -7.37 -6.20 14.76
C ILE A 81 -5.90 -5.92 14.49
N THR A 82 -5.11 -6.98 14.35
CA THR A 82 -3.79 -6.92 13.71
C THR A 82 -3.70 -8.04 12.69
N MET A 83 -3.75 -7.68 11.40
CA MET A 83 -3.53 -8.67 10.35
C MET A 83 -2.06 -9.06 10.31
N LEU A 84 -1.76 -10.33 10.57
CA LEU A 84 -0.39 -10.84 10.62
C LEU A 84 0.16 -11.05 9.21
N HIS A 85 1.46 -10.83 9.04
CA HIS A 85 2.13 -11.11 7.77
C HIS A 85 2.10 -12.60 7.46
N GLN A 86 1.64 -12.94 6.28
CA GLN A 86 1.50 -14.31 5.82
C GLN A 86 2.86 -14.86 5.35
N PRO A 87 3.22 -16.10 5.72
CA PRO A 87 4.38 -16.77 5.16
C PRO A 87 4.17 -17.08 3.68
N THR A 88 5.22 -16.97 2.89
CA THR A 88 5.26 -17.35 1.48
C THR A 88 6.04 -18.67 1.32
N PRO A 89 5.97 -19.36 0.18
CA PRO A 89 6.77 -20.57 -0.06
C PRO A 89 8.29 -20.38 0.06
N ARG A 90 8.77 -19.13 0.03
CA ARG A 90 10.19 -18.77 0.18
C ARG A 90 10.55 -18.30 1.59
N THR A 91 9.56 -18.19 2.47
CA THR A 91 9.77 -17.70 3.84
C THR A 91 10.45 -18.76 4.68
N ASP A 92 11.53 -18.41 5.37
CA ASP A 92 12.07 -19.23 6.45
C ASP A 92 11.06 -19.25 7.59
N LEU A 93 10.43 -20.41 7.80
CA LEU A 93 9.36 -20.56 8.79
C LEU A 93 9.85 -20.31 10.21
N ALA A 94 11.10 -20.64 10.54
CA ALA A 94 11.64 -20.40 11.88
C ALA A 94 11.83 -18.89 12.15
N VAL A 95 12.24 -18.14 11.14
CA VAL A 95 12.31 -16.67 11.21
C VAL A 95 10.92 -16.09 11.32
N TRP A 96 9.99 -16.53 10.47
CA TRP A 96 8.61 -16.04 10.46
C TRP A 96 7.91 -16.27 11.81
N VAL A 97 8.08 -17.43 12.44
CA VAL A 97 7.52 -17.72 13.76
C VAL A 97 8.05 -16.75 14.82
N ARG A 98 9.37 -16.51 14.86
CA ARG A 98 9.97 -15.55 15.81
C ARG A 98 9.48 -14.13 15.57
N ASP A 99 9.40 -13.72 14.32
CA ASP A 99 8.91 -12.38 13.97
C ASP A 99 7.42 -12.23 14.34
N THR A 100 6.63 -13.27 14.12
CA THR A 100 5.20 -13.31 14.51
C THR A 100 5.04 -13.25 16.03
N GLU A 101 5.82 -14.03 16.79
CA GLU A 101 5.84 -13.99 18.25
C GLU A 101 6.23 -12.59 18.76
N THR A 102 7.23 -11.97 18.16
CA THR A 102 7.64 -10.59 18.49
C THR A 102 6.50 -9.59 18.26
N VAL A 103 5.79 -9.71 17.14
CA VAL A 103 4.63 -8.86 16.84
C VAL A 103 3.51 -9.08 17.84
N LEU A 104 3.16 -10.33 18.15
CA LEU A 104 2.07 -10.66 19.09
C LEU A 104 2.36 -10.14 20.50
N ASN A 105 3.61 -10.27 20.95
CA ASN A 105 4.03 -9.71 22.23
C ASN A 105 4.00 -8.17 22.22
N MET A 106 4.46 -7.55 21.11
CA MET A 106 4.46 -6.10 20.93
C MET A 106 3.06 -5.48 21.04
N ILE A 107 2.07 -6.13 20.43
CA ILE A 107 0.67 -5.64 20.45
C ILE A 107 -0.12 -6.17 21.66
N GLU A 108 0.51 -6.93 22.55
CA GLU A 108 -0.13 -7.59 23.69
C GLU A 108 -1.35 -8.44 23.28
N ALA A 109 -1.16 -9.22 22.20
CA ALA A 109 -2.24 -10.00 21.61
C ALA A 109 -2.84 -11.00 22.61
N LYS A 110 -4.15 -10.92 22.81
CA LYS A 110 -4.91 -11.86 23.65
C LYS A 110 -5.01 -13.24 23.02
N ALA A 111 -5.16 -13.26 21.68
CA ALA A 111 -5.27 -14.48 20.91
C ALA A 111 -4.89 -14.23 19.44
N VAL A 112 -4.67 -15.33 18.73
CA VAL A 112 -4.59 -15.36 17.26
C VAL A 112 -5.80 -16.08 16.71
N VAL A 113 -6.55 -15.44 15.83
CA VAL A 113 -7.56 -16.08 14.99
C VAL A 113 -6.86 -16.70 13.79
N LEU A 114 -6.97 -18.02 13.65
CA LEU A 114 -6.28 -18.80 12.63
C LEU A 114 -7.28 -19.35 11.61
N GLY A 115 -7.10 -18.97 10.33
CA GLY A 115 -7.90 -19.43 9.20
C GLY A 115 -7.04 -20.10 8.13
N GLU A 116 -7.72 -20.61 7.10
CA GLU A 116 -7.03 -21.19 5.94
C GLU A 116 -6.28 -20.13 5.11
N PRO A 117 -5.17 -20.54 4.47
CA PRO A 117 -4.55 -21.87 4.43
C PRO A 117 -3.52 -22.14 5.57
N PHE A 118 -3.59 -21.40 6.68
CA PHE A 118 -2.56 -21.40 7.73
C PHE A 118 -2.86 -22.33 8.92
N ALA A 119 -3.85 -23.20 8.83
CA ALA A 119 -4.21 -24.13 9.91
C ALA A 119 -3.01 -24.96 10.44
N ALA A 120 -2.05 -25.29 9.57
CA ALA A 120 -0.85 -26.02 9.93
C ALA A 120 0.10 -25.25 10.89
N ALA A 121 -0.06 -23.95 11.06
CA ALA A 121 0.74 -23.15 11.99
C ALA A 121 0.29 -23.30 13.46
N GLU A 122 -0.89 -23.85 13.72
CA GLU A 122 -1.45 -23.95 15.08
C GLU A 122 -0.54 -24.63 16.10
N PRO A 123 0.02 -25.83 15.85
CA PRO A 123 0.87 -26.50 16.84
C PRO A 123 2.06 -25.64 17.27
N VAL A 124 2.70 -25.00 16.29
CA VAL A 124 3.87 -24.16 16.53
C VAL A 124 3.52 -22.91 17.34
N LEU A 125 2.37 -22.28 17.07
CA LEU A 125 1.90 -21.12 17.83
C LEU A 125 1.55 -21.51 19.26
N ARG A 126 0.86 -22.66 19.46
CA ARG A 126 0.52 -23.16 20.81
C ARG A 126 1.76 -23.55 21.63
N GLU A 127 2.79 -24.14 21.02
CA GLU A 127 4.07 -24.43 21.69
C GLU A 127 4.76 -23.17 22.23
N ARG A 128 4.51 -22.02 21.61
CA ARG A 128 4.99 -20.69 22.05
C ARG A 128 4.08 -20.03 23.10
N GLY A 129 3.07 -20.75 23.60
CA GLY A 129 2.12 -20.23 24.59
C GLY A 129 1.07 -19.26 24.02
N ILE A 130 0.96 -19.16 22.69
CA ILE A 130 -0.01 -18.28 22.04
C ILE A 130 -1.39 -18.96 22.09
N THR A 131 -2.40 -18.20 22.54
CA THR A 131 -3.80 -18.64 22.45
C THR A 131 -4.25 -18.61 21.00
N VAL A 132 -4.63 -19.75 20.45
CA VAL A 132 -5.11 -19.87 19.07
C VAL A 132 -6.59 -20.24 19.08
N VAL A 133 -7.39 -19.51 18.29
CA VAL A 133 -8.81 -19.79 18.05
C VAL A 133 -9.01 -19.96 16.54
N ARG A 134 -9.59 -21.06 16.11
CA ARG A 134 -9.82 -21.29 14.67
C ARG A 134 -11.05 -20.56 14.17
N VAL A 135 -10.99 -20.08 12.92
CA VAL A 135 -12.16 -19.49 12.24
C VAL A 135 -13.35 -20.44 12.27
N ALA A 136 -13.14 -21.73 12.02
CA ALA A 136 -14.20 -22.76 12.05
C ALA A 136 -14.84 -22.89 13.46
N GLU A 137 -14.07 -22.79 14.53
CA GLU A 137 -14.59 -22.81 15.90
C GLU A 137 -15.41 -21.55 16.21
N LEU A 138 -14.95 -20.37 15.74
CA LEU A 138 -15.69 -19.12 15.90
C LEU A 138 -17.05 -19.16 15.19
N ALA A 139 -17.13 -19.80 14.03
CA ALA A 139 -18.36 -19.92 13.24
C ALA A 139 -19.48 -20.71 13.95
N GLU A 140 -19.11 -21.59 14.90
CA GLU A 140 -20.03 -22.39 15.72
C GLU A 140 -20.45 -21.66 17.02
N GLY A 141 -19.96 -20.43 17.25
CA GLY A 141 -20.31 -19.65 18.43
C GLY A 141 -21.80 -19.28 18.49
N ALA A 142 -22.28 -18.99 19.69
CA ALA A 142 -23.61 -18.42 19.86
C ALA A 142 -23.68 -16.98 19.35
N ASP A 143 -24.84 -16.55 18.87
CA ASP A 143 -25.04 -15.15 18.48
C ASP A 143 -24.75 -14.21 19.67
N SER A 144 -23.98 -13.15 19.40
CA SER A 144 -23.64 -12.13 20.37
C SER A 144 -23.93 -10.73 19.83
N ASP A 145 -24.49 -9.89 20.68
CA ASP A 145 -24.68 -8.47 20.35
C ASP A 145 -23.33 -7.71 20.47
N PRO A 146 -23.17 -6.64 19.67
CA PRO A 146 -22.01 -5.77 19.79
C PRO A 146 -21.91 -5.11 21.16
N VAL A 147 -20.67 -5.02 21.69
CA VAL A 147 -20.42 -4.24 22.92
C VAL A 147 -20.26 -2.75 22.56
N PRO A 148 -20.56 -1.84 23.49
CA PRO A 148 -20.35 -0.41 23.26
C PRO A 148 -18.88 -0.08 22.98
N THR A 149 -18.66 0.78 21.98
CA THR A 149 -17.33 1.29 21.61
C THR A 149 -17.36 2.81 21.49
N THR A 150 -16.19 3.44 21.53
CA THR A 150 -16.00 4.87 21.40
C THR A 150 -15.10 5.22 20.20
N GLU A 151 -15.05 6.48 19.83
CA GLU A 151 -14.14 6.96 18.78
C GLU A 151 -12.65 6.76 19.13
N ALA A 152 -12.33 6.69 20.42
CA ALA A 152 -10.96 6.53 20.92
C ALA A 152 -10.48 5.07 20.97
N ASP A 153 -11.40 4.10 20.87
CA ASP A 153 -11.03 2.70 20.86
C ASP A 153 -10.23 2.34 19.61
N ILE A 154 -9.30 1.41 19.74
CA ILE A 154 -8.44 1.00 18.63
C ILE A 154 -9.21 0.01 17.75
N ALA A 155 -9.39 0.35 16.49
CA ALA A 155 -9.99 -0.53 15.49
C ALA A 155 -8.96 -1.46 14.85
N LEU A 156 -7.78 -0.90 14.53
CA LEU A 156 -6.75 -1.59 13.77
C LEU A 156 -5.36 -1.21 14.30
N GLN A 157 -4.48 -2.18 14.44
CA GLN A 157 -3.06 -2.00 14.64
C GLN A 157 -2.34 -2.46 13.36
N GLN A 158 -2.13 -1.51 12.44
CA GLN A 158 -1.59 -1.80 11.11
C GLN A 158 -0.08 -2.00 11.18
N LEU A 159 0.37 -3.21 10.88
CA LEU A 159 1.80 -3.50 10.80
C LEU A 159 2.43 -2.76 9.62
N THR A 160 3.55 -2.11 9.87
CA THR A 160 4.38 -1.50 8.83
C THR A 160 5.80 -2.02 8.93
N SER A 161 6.47 -2.17 7.78
CA SER A 161 7.88 -2.49 7.74
C SER A 161 8.67 -1.27 8.22
N GLY A 162 9.06 -1.26 9.49
CA GLY A 162 9.88 -0.20 10.07
C GLY A 162 11.16 0.02 9.25
N SER A 163 11.56 1.28 9.10
CA SER A 163 12.81 1.65 8.44
C SER A 163 14.05 1.12 9.16
N THR A 164 13.91 0.76 10.42
CA THR A 164 14.96 0.24 11.33
C THR A 164 15.03 -1.28 11.37
N GLY A 165 14.15 -1.98 10.65
CA GLY A 165 14.10 -3.45 10.66
C GLY A 165 13.27 -4.05 11.80
N SER A 166 13.00 -3.32 12.87
CA SER A 166 12.11 -3.76 13.96
C SER A 166 10.64 -3.55 13.58
N PRO A 167 9.73 -4.47 13.96
CA PRO A 167 8.31 -4.31 13.69
C PRO A 167 7.74 -3.11 14.45
N LYS A 168 6.80 -2.42 13.84
CA LYS A 168 5.95 -1.41 14.47
C LYS A 168 4.51 -1.53 13.95
N ALA A 169 3.55 -1.21 14.78
CA ALA A 169 2.15 -1.17 14.42
C ALA A 169 1.59 0.25 14.59
N VAL A 170 0.97 0.78 13.56
CA VAL A 170 0.26 2.07 13.61
C VAL A 170 -1.06 1.85 14.34
N ARG A 171 -1.33 2.64 15.37
CA ARG A 171 -2.60 2.59 16.12
C ARG A 171 -3.66 3.42 15.39
N ILE A 172 -4.65 2.77 14.85
CA ILE A 172 -5.78 3.39 14.15
C ILE A 172 -7.03 3.25 15.01
N THR A 173 -7.57 4.37 15.47
CA THR A 173 -8.80 4.40 16.27
C THR A 173 -10.04 4.28 15.37
N HIS A 174 -11.19 3.98 15.97
CA HIS A 174 -12.48 4.04 15.29
C HIS A 174 -12.75 5.43 14.69
N GLY A 175 -12.35 6.50 15.39
CA GLY A 175 -12.46 7.88 14.91
C GLY A 175 -11.57 8.17 13.72
N ASN A 176 -10.30 7.77 13.76
CA ASN A 176 -9.39 7.91 12.61
C ASN A 176 -9.96 7.21 11.38
N PHE A 177 -10.45 5.96 11.60
CA PHE A 177 -11.01 5.13 10.53
C PHE A 177 -12.22 5.79 9.88
N TYR A 178 -13.19 6.23 10.70
CA TYR A 178 -14.41 6.88 10.24
C TYR A 178 -14.13 8.11 9.38
N VAL A 179 -13.27 9.01 9.88
CA VAL A 179 -12.97 10.28 9.18
C VAL A 179 -12.27 10.02 7.85
N ASN A 180 -11.26 9.14 7.81
CA ASN A 180 -10.54 8.86 6.56
C ASN A 180 -11.41 8.13 5.54
N ALA A 181 -12.27 7.20 5.99
CA ALA A 181 -13.22 6.51 5.11
C ALA A 181 -14.19 7.49 4.45
N TYR A 182 -14.76 8.44 5.21
CA TYR A 182 -15.64 9.48 4.67
C TYR A 182 -14.91 10.44 3.74
N ALA A 183 -13.69 10.86 4.09
CA ALA A 183 -12.87 11.72 3.24
C ALA A 183 -12.59 11.08 1.87
N MET A 184 -12.27 9.78 1.85
CA MET A 184 -12.13 9.02 0.60
C MET A 184 -13.44 8.93 -0.18
N PHE A 185 -14.54 8.55 0.50
CA PHE A 185 -15.85 8.36 -0.10
C PHE A 185 -16.35 9.65 -0.78
N ASN A 186 -16.26 10.77 -0.08
CA ASN A 186 -16.67 12.08 -0.59
C ASN A 186 -15.80 12.54 -1.75
N ARG A 187 -14.47 12.38 -1.62
CA ARG A 187 -13.50 12.83 -2.62
C ARG A 187 -13.73 12.20 -3.98
N VAL A 188 -14.03 10.90 -4.02
CA VAL A 188 -14.24 10.16 -5.26
C VAL A 188 -15.71 10.17 -5.71
N LYS A 189 -16.59 10.80 -4.98
CA LYS A 189 -18.05 10.79 -5.24
C LYS A 189 -18.54 9.36 -5.45
N PHE A 190 -18.19 8.51 -4.49
CA PHE A 190 -18.55 7.09 -4.56
C PHE A 190 -20.06 6.90 -4.47
N GLN A 191 -20.60 6.04 -5.29
CA GLN A 191 -22.03 5.73 -5.34
C GLN A 191 -22.25 4.26 -5.03
N THR A 192 -22.72 3.98 -3.83
CA THR A 192 -22.88 2.61 -3.31
C THR A 192 -23.76 1.71 -4.17
N ASP A 193 -24.73 2.29 -4.87
CA ASP A 193 -25.66 1.54 -5.72
C ASP A 193 -25.08 1.21 -7.11
N ASP A 194 -24.10 1.97 -7.58
CA ASP A 194 -23.56 1.85 -8.93
C ASP A 194 -22.12 1.34 -8.93
N ASP A 195 -21.33 1.73 -7.92
CA ASP A 195 -19.90 1.39 -7.90
C ASP A 195 -19.67 -0.04 -7.43
N VAL A 196 -18.76 -0.73 -8.14
CA VAL A 196 -18.27 -2.06 -7.81
C VAL A 196 -16.76 -2.01 -7.66
N MET A 197 -16.29 -2.41 -6.50
CA MET A 197 -14.86 -2.48 -6.21
C MET A 197 -14.31 -3.85 -6.60
N VAL A 198 -13.14 -3.89 -7.24
CA VAL A 198 -12.46 -5.15 -7.60
C VAL A 198 -11.04 -5.13 -7.04
N SER A 199 -10.67 -6.12 -6.24
CA SER A 199 -9.39 -6.15 -5.54
C SER A 199 -8.77 -7.54 -5.49
N TRP A 200 -7.46 -7.58 -5.61
CA TRP A 200 -6.59 -8.70 -5.29
C TRP A 200 -5.58 -8.34 -4.19
N LEU A 201 -5.72 -7.16 -3.59
CA LEU A 201 -4.76 -6.64 -2.61
C LEU A 201 -4.71 -7.52 -1.35
N PRO A 202 -3.52 -7.70 -0.77
CA PRO A 202 -3.39 -8.43 0.48
C PRO A 202 -4.10 -7.69 1.62
N LEU A 203 -4.95 -8.40 2.36
CA LEU A 203 -5.74 -7.83 3.47
C LEU A 203 -4.90 -7.58 4.74
N PHE A 204 -3.63 -7.94 4.76
CA PHE A 204 -2.69 -7.53 5.81
C PHE A 204 -2.00 -6.17 5.51
N HIS A 205 -2.31 -5.54 4.40
CA HIS A 205 -1.84 -4.20 4.02
C HIS A 205 -2.99 -3.20 4.12
N ASP A 206 -2.69 -1.95 4.53
CA ASP A 206 -3.67 -0.87 4.72
C ASP A 206 -4.58 -0.67 3.48
N MET A 207 -4.02 -0.60 2.28
CA MET A 207 -4.80 -0.40 1.05
C MET A 207 -5.81 -1.54 0.83
N GLY A 208 -5.46 -2.79 1.13
CA GLY A 208 -6.39 -3.93 1.06
C GLY A 208 -7.39 -3.94 2.22
N MET A 209 -6.89 -3.85 3.45
CA MET A 209 -7.69 -3.95 4.67
C MET A 209 -8.66 -2.78 4.83
N VAL A 210 -8.15 -1.56 4.73
CA VAL A 210 -8.97 -0.35 4.90
C VAL A 210 -9.74 -0.08 3.61
N GLY A 211 -9.04 0.07 2.48
CA GLY A 211 -9.64 0.54 1.23
C GLY A 211 -10.59 -0.45 0.57
N PHE A 212 -10.28 -1.74 0.58
CA PHE A 212 -11.01 -2.75 -0.21
C PHE A 212 -11.72 -3.83 0.61
N LEU A 213 -11.68 -3.75 1.95
CA LEU A 213 -12.52 -4.59 2.79
C LEU A 213 -13.39 -3.75 3.73
N SER A 214 -12.77 -2.89 4.54
CA SER A 214 -13.50 -2.21 5.62
C SER A 214 -14.37 -1.06 5.10
N VAL A 215 -13.87 -0.25 4.14
CA VAL A 215 -14.64 0.83 3.52
C VAL A 215 -15.88 0.30 2.79
N PRO A 216 -15.80 -0.70 1.88
CA PRO A 216 -17.01 -1.26 1.26
C PRO A 216 -17.94 -1.91 2.28
N MET A 217 -17.43 -2.52 3.36
CA MET A 217 -18.23 -3.06 4.45
C MET A 217 -18.97 -1.97 5.23
N GLN A 218 -18.33 -0.82 5.49
CA GLN A 218 -18.92 0.30 6.21
C GLN A 218 -20.05 0.96 5.39
N PHE A 219 -19.81 1.21 4.11
CA PHE A 219 -20.77 1.91 3.24
C PHE A 219 -21.73 0.99 2.49
N GLY A 220 -21.59 -0.32 2.62
CA GLY A 220 -22.46 -1.30 1.98
C GLY A 220 -22.24 -1.42 0.47
N ALA A 221 -21.04 -1.18 -0.02
CA ALA A 221 -20.69 -1.28 -1.44
C ALA A 221 -20.43 -2.73 -1.88
N GLU A 222 -20.60 -3.03 -3.17
CA GLU A 222 -20.20 -4.32 -3.73
C GLU A 222 -18.68 -4.39 -3.89
N VAL A 223 -18.09 -5.48 -3.43
CA VAL A 223 -16.66 -5.74 -3.64
C VAL A 223 -16.40 -7.17 -4.10
N VAL A 224 -15.56 -7.32 -5.10
CA VAL A 224 -15.05 -8.59 -5.63
C VAL A 224 -13.61 -8.74 -5.19
N CYS A 225 -13.32 -9.74 -4.34
CA CYS A 225 -12.00 -9.99 -3.80
C CYS A 225 -11.46 -11.35 -4.23
N VAL A 226 -10.25 -11.36 -4.78
CA VAL A 226 -9.41 -12.54 -4.95
C VAL A 226 -8.12 -12.39 -4.15
N THR A 227 -7.35 -13.45 -4.01
CA THR A 227 -6.11 -13.38 -3.24
C THR A 227 -4.94 -12.84 -4.10
N PRO A 228 -3.86 -12.34 -3.47
CA PRO A 228 -2.64 -11.99 -4.20
C PRO A 228 -2.06 -13.16 -4.99
N LEU A 229 -2.24 -14.40 -4.52
CA LEU A 229 -1.77 -15.59 -5.22
C LEU A 229 -2.54 -15.84 -6.52
N ASP A 230 -3.84 -15.62 -6.54
CA ASP A 230 -4.68 -15.73 -7.75
C ASP A 230 -4.22 -14.72 -8.80
N PHE A 231 -4.00 -13.47 -8.39
CA PHE A 231 -3.46 -12.44 -9.28
C PHE A 231 -2.06 -12.81 -9.82
N LEU A 232 -1.14 -13.25 -8.96
CA LEU A 232 0.22 -13.60 -9.39
C LEU A 232 0.25 -14.82 -10.32
N ALA A 233 -0.63 -15.79 -10.10
CA ALA A 233 -0.77 -16.97 -10.97
C ALA A 233 -1.33 -16.57 -12.33
N ARG A 234 -2.32 -15.68 -12.38
CA ARG A 234 -3.00 -15.22 -13.59
C ARG A 234 -3.29 -13.72 -13.56
N PRO A 235 -2.32 -12.84 -13.88
CA PRO A 235 -2.51 -11.39 -13.76
C PRO A 235 -3.65 -10.82 -14.59
N LEU A 236 -4.04 -11.48 -15.70
CA LEU A 236 -5.18 -11.07 -16.53
C LEU A 236 -6.52 -11.27 -15.82
N LEU A 237 -6.59 -12.18 -14.83
CA LEU A 237 -7.78 -12.38 -13.99
C LEU A 237 -8.33 -11.07 -13.43
N TRP A 238 -7.46 -10.15 -13.03
CA TRP A 238 -7.87 -8.85 -12.52
C TRP A 238 -8.72 -8.06 -13.52
N ALA A 239 -8.28 -7.95 -14.80
CA ALA A 239 -9.05 -7.28 -15.83
C ALA A 239 -10.33 -8.07 -16.22
N GLU A 240 -10.26 -9.40 -16.24
CA GLU A 240 -11.40 -10.26 -16.49
C GLU A 240 -12.51 -10.09 -15.44
N LEU A 241 -12.13 -9.96 -14.14
CA LEU A 241 -13.09 -9.69 -13.07
C LEU A 241 -13.68 -8.28 -13.17
N ILE A 242 -12.87 -7.27 -13.52
CA ILE A 242 -13.37 -5.93 -13.80
C ILE A 242 -14.43 -5.98 -14.92
N ALA A 243 -14.14 -6.66 -16.01
CA ALA A 243 -15.09 -6.81 -17.12
C ALA A 243 -16.34 -7.58 -16.70
N LYS A 244 -16.18 -8.73 -16.01
CA LYS A 244 -17.28 -9.61 -15.58
C LYS A 244 -18.27 -8.91 -14.64
N TYR A 245 -17.76 -8.19 -13.66
CA TYR A 245 -18.57 -7.54 -12.62
C TYR A 245 -18.83 -6.05 -12.89
N ARG A 246 -18.39 -5.55 -14.06
CA ARG A 246 -18.42 -4.13 -14.41
C ARG A 246 -17.79 -3.26 -13.32
N GLY A 247 -16.62 -3.68 -12.87
CA GLY A 247 -15.86 -3.03 -11.82
C GLY A 247 -15.57 -1.56 -12.16
N THR A 248 -15.83 -0.68 -11.22
CA THR A 248 -15.65 0.76 -11.40
C THR A 248 -14.45 1.32 -10.66
N VAL A 249 -14.05 0.66 -9.57
CA VAL A 249 -12.96 1.10 -8.69
C VAL A 249 -12.00 -0.05 -8.40
N THR A 250 -10.72 0.21 -8.59
CA THR A 250 -9.66 -0.74 -8.24
C THR A 250 -8.37 0.00 -7.86
N ALA A 251 -7.46 -0.68 -7.18
CA ALA A 251 -6.15 -0.14 -6.82
C ALA A 251 -5.05 -1.18 -6.90
N ALA A 252 -3.85 -0.73 -7.15
CA ALA A 252 -2.67 -1.57 -7.09
C ALA A 252 -1.39 -0.75 -6.95
N PRO A 253 -0.26 -1.35 -6.54
CA PRO A 253 1.05 -0.75 -6.69
C PRO A 253 1.53 -0.79 -8.15
N ASN A 254 2.50 0.04 -8.46
CA ASN A 254 3.00 0.30 -9.81
C ASN A 254 3.40 -0.97 -10.58
N PHE A 255 4.05 -1.94 -9.89
CA PHE A 255 4.49 -3.19 -10.54
C PHE A 255 3.32 -3.99 -11.14
N ALA A 256 2.14 -3.94 -10.52
CA ALA A 256 0.98 -4.68 -10.98
C ALA A 256 0.40 -4.10 -12.26
N TYR A 257 0.42 -2.79 -12.39
CA TYR A 257 0.03 -2.09 -13.62
C TYR A 257 0.97 -2.40 -14.78
N SER A 258 2.29 -2.45 -14.53
CA SER A 258 3.26 -2.89 -15.52
C SER A 258 2.99 -4.33 -15.98
N LEU A 259 2.67 -5.22 -15.05
CA LEU A 259 2.36 -6.61 -15.35
C LEU A 259 1.05 -6.74 -16.13
N LEU A 260 0.01 -6.01 -15.73
CA LEU A 260 -1.27 -5.97 -16.41
C LEU A 260 -1.14 -5.44 -17.84
N ALA A 261 -0.43 -4.31 -18.05
CA ALA A 261 -0.20 -3.72 -19.37
C ALA A 261 0.44 -4.74 -20.33
N ARG A 262 1.43 -5.51 -19.85
CA ARG A 262 2.07 -6.56 -20.63
C ARG A 262 1.10 -7.69 -21.02
N ARG A 263 0.19 -8.08 -20.11
CA ARG A 263 -0.81 -9.11 -20.38
C ARG A 263 -1.91 -8.64 -21.32
N LEU A 264 -2.37 -7.40 -21.18
CA LEU A 264 -3.37 -6.81 -22.08
C LEU A 264 -2.88 -6.73 -23.53
N ARG A 265 -1.58 -6.43 -23.75
CA ARG A 265 -1.01 -6.46 -25.11
C ARG A 265 -1.03 -7.84 -25.76
N GLN A 266 -1.10 -8.91 -24.97
CA GLN A 266 -1.13 -10.31 -25.44
C GLN A 266 -2.55 -10.87 -25.53
N ALA A 267 -3.53 -10.19 -24.92
CA ALA A 267 -4.92 -10.61 -24.92
C ALA A 267 -5.60 -10.35 -26.27
N GLU A 268 -6.58 -11.16 -26.61
CA GLU A 268 -7.36 -10.98 -27.83
C GLU A 268 -8.17 -9.68 -27.78
N PRO A 269 -8.09 -8.82 -28.81
CA PRO A 269 -8.87 -7.59 -28.86
C PRO A 269 -10.37 -7.85 -28.69
N GLY A 270 -11.03 -7.07 -27.83
CA GLY A 270 -12.47 -7.21 -27.56
C GLY A 270 -12.85 -8.40 -26.67
N SER A 271 -11.89 -9.18 -26.15
CA SER A 271 -12.17 -10.29 -25.24
C SER A 271 -12.72 -9.86 -23.88
N MET A 272 -12.62 -8.59 -23.53
CA MET A 272 -13.13 -8.00 -22.29
C MET A 272 -13.53 -6.54 -22.51
N ASP A 273 -14.34 -5.98 -21.60
CA ASP A 273 -14.77 -4.57 -21.61
C ASP A 273 -14.36 -3.90 -20.27
N LEU A 274 -13.44 -2.95 -20.35
CA LEU A 274 -12.94 -2.16 -19.21
C LEU A 274 -13.54 -0.74 -19.18
N SER A 275 -14.56 -0.46 -19.99
CA SER A 275 -15.18 0.87 -20.09
C SER A 275 -15.90 1.32 -18.80
N SER A 276 -16.22 0.38 -17.91
CA SER A 276 -16.85 0.67 -16.62
C SER A 276 -15.90 1.32 -15.61
N VAL A 277 -14.59 1.22 -15.81
CA VAL A 277 -13.60 1.69 -14.84
C VAL A 277 -13.62 3.21 -14.72
N ARG A 278 -13.87 3.70 -13.50
CA ARG A 278 -13.80 5.11 -13.12
C ARG A 278 -12.47 5.45 -12.47
N TYR A 279 -11.92 4.51 -11.69
CA TYR A 279 -10.67 4.69 -10.95
C TYR A 279 -9.81 3.43 -10.95
N MET A 280 -8.57 3.59 -11.38
CA MET A 280 -7.46 2.65 -11.18
C MET A 280 -6.37 3.37 -10.37
N TRP A 281 -6.48 3.30 -9.06
CA TRP A 281 -5.56 4.00 -8.15
C TRP A 281 -4.19 3.33 -8.14
N ASN A 282 -3.15 4.10 -8.46
CA ASN A 282 -1.76 3.66 -8.35
C ASN A 282 -1.11 4.36 -7.15
N GLY A 283 -0.71 3.57 -6.16
CA GLY A 283 -0.11 4.09 -4.93
C GLY A 283 0.69 3.04 -4.17
N ALA A 284 0.96 3.35 -2.90
CA ALA A 284 1.76 2.53 -2.00
C ALA A 284 3.27 2.42 -2.34
N GLU A 285 3.70 2.82 -3.52
CA GLU A 285 5.09 2.97 -3.97
C GLU A 285 5.18 4.13 -4.96
N PRO A 286 6.39 4.61 -5.30
CA PRO A 286 6.53 5.67 -6.29
C PRO A 286 5.87 5.31 -7.62
N VAL A 287 5.00 6.20 -8.11
CA VAL A 287 4.28 6.00 -9.36
C VAL A 287 5.20 6.34 -10.54
N ASP A 288 5.33 5.40 -11.47
CA ASP A 288 6.06 5.59 -12.70
C ASP A 288 5.11 6.01 -13.84
N PRO A 289 5.27 7.22 -14.39
CA PRO A 289 4.42 7.72 -15.48
C PRO A 289 4.45 6.84 -16.73
N ASP A 290 5.58 6.23 -17.04
CA ASP A 290 5.73 5.40 -18.24
C ASP A 290 4.91 4.10 -18.11
N THR A 291 4.87 3.53 -16.91
CA THR A 291 4.01 2.38 -16.61
C THR A 291 2.53 2.72 -16.80
N MET A 292 2.08 3.88 -16.30
CA MET A 292 0.69 4.31 -16.46
C MET A 292 0.33 4.60 -17.92
N THR A 293 1.22 5.24 -18.66
CA THR A 293 1.07 5.46 -20.11
C THR A 293 0.99 4.14 -20.87
N ALA A 294 1.88 3.18 -20.55
CA ALA A 294 1.89 1.87 -21.17
C ALA A 294 0.59 1.07 -20.90
N LEU A 295 0.00 1.25 -19.72
CA LEU A 295 -1.30 0.65 -19.39
C LEU A 295 -2.45 1.31 -20.16
N ALA A 296 -2.46 2.64 -20.25
CA ALA A 296 -3.46 3.38 -21.04
C ALA A 296 -3.49 2.88 -22.49
N GLU A 297 -2.33 2.78 -23.12
CA GLU A 297 -2.21 2.30 -24.51
C GLU A 297 -2.66 0.83 -24.65
N ALA A 298 -2.25 -0.05 -23.73
CA ALA A 298 -2.63 -1.45 -23.77
C ALA A 298 -4.13 -1.66 -23.49
N GLY A 299 -4.72 -0.84 -22.64
CA GLY A 299 -6.13 -0.92 -22.26
C GLY A 299 -7.10 -0.32 -23.27
N LYS A 300 -6.61 0.54 -24.18
CA LYS A 300 -7.43 1.26 -25.16
C LYS A 300 -8.31 0.34 -25.99
N GLN A 301 -7.77 -0.78 -26.45
CA GLN A 301 -8.53 -1.79 -27.24
C GLN A 301 -9.63 -2.50 -26.45
N PHE A 302 -9.65 -2.36 -25.13
CA PHE A 302 -10.64 -2.90 -24.21
C PHE A 302 -11.56 -1.81 -23.61
N GLY A 303 -11.53 -0.59 -24.14
CA GLY A 303 -12.38 0.52 -23.71
C GLY A 303 -11.90 1.22 -22.43
N LEU A 304 -10.70 0.93 -21.92
CA LEU A 304 -10.17 1.61 -20.73
C LEU A 304 -9.98 3.11 -21.01
N ASN A 305 -10.65 3.94 -20.20
CA ASN A 305 -10.48 5.38 -20.28
C ASN A 305 -9.17 5.79 -19.56
N PRO A 306 -8.22 6.48 -20.25
CA PRO A 306 -6.99 6.94 -19.61
C PRO A 306 -7.23 7.84 -18.38
N SER A 307 -8.35 8.57 -18.34
CA SER A 307 -8.70 9.41 -17.19
C SER A 307 -9.03 8.63 -15.91
N ALA A 308 -9.21 7.31 -16.00
CA ALA A 308 -9.36 6.43 -14.85
C ALA A 308 -8.02 6.11 -14.14
N LEU A 309 -6.90 6.30 -14.84
CA LEU A 309 -5.57 5.98 -14.30
C LEU A 309 -5.09 7.10 -13.38
N THR A 310 -5.16 6.86 -12.07
CA THR A 310 -5.09 7.91 -11.05
C THR A 310 -3.96 7.62 -10.04
N PRO A 311 -2.85 8.39 -10.08
CA PRO A 311 -1.85 8.36 -9.01
C PRO A 311 -2.43 8.85 -7.69
N VAL A 312 -2.16 8.16 -6.58
CA VAL A 312 -2.64 8.52 -5.25
C VAL A 312 -1.53 8.41 -4.21
N TYR A 313 -1.68 9.15 -3.11
CA TYR A 313 -0.78 9.05 -1.97
C TYR A 313 -1.54 8.64 -0.71
N GLY A 314 -0.96 7.71 0.02
CA GLY A 314 -1.51 7.19 1.26
C GLY A 314 -0.48 6.51 2.15
N MET A 315 -0.80 6.41 3.42
CA MET A 315 0.03 5.78 4.44
C MET A 315 -0.82 5.33 5.63
N ALA A 316 -0.38 4.30 6.31
CA ALA A 316 -1.09 3.78 7.49
C ALA A 316 -1.24 4.80 8.61
N GLU A 317 -0.29 5.73 8.73
CA GLU A 317 -0.28 6.79 9.73
C GLU A 317 -1.45 7.79 9.58
N THR A 318 -2.06 7.87 8.39
CA THR A 318 -3.31 8.60 8.14
C THR A 318 -4.52 7.66 7.98
N THR A 319 -4.44 6.46 8.50
CA THR A 319 -5.34 5.34 8.28
C THR A 319 -5.18 4.73 6.89
N LEU A 320 -5.30 5.51 5.82
CA LEU A 320 -5.00 5.10 4.44
C LEU A 320 -4.71 6.32 3.55
N ALA A 321 -5.72 7.12 3.20
CA ALA A 321 -5.60 8.16 2.19
C ALA A 321 -5.01 9.45 2.75
N VAL A 322 -4.05 10.02 2.01
CA VAL A 322 -3.52 11.37 2.20
C VAL A 322 -4.06 12.29 1.12
N SER A 323 -3.96 11.87 -0.14
CA SER A 323 -4.43 12.66 -1.26
C SER A 323 -4.95 11.80 -2.40
N ILE A 324 -5.97 12.31 -3.08
CA ILE A 324 -6.60 11.68 -4.22
C ILE A 324 -6.93 12.77 -5.25
N PRO A 325 -6.57 12.60 -6.54
CA PRO A 325 -6.98 13.51 -7.62
C PRO A 325 -8.49 13.59 -7.79
N ASP A 326 -8.95 14.68 -8.36
CA ASP A 326 -10.37 14.86 -8.70
C ASP A 326 -10.82 13.82 -9.73
N PRO A 327 -12.11 13.42 -9.66
CA PRO A 327 -12.68 12.46 -10.60
C PRO A 327 -12.48 12.86 -12.06
N GLY A 328 -12.02 11.90 -12.88
CA GLY A 328 -11.87 12.09 -14.32
C GLY A 328 -10.65 12.88 -14.80
N HIS A 329 -9.76 13.31 -13.91
CA HIS A 329 -8.54 14.03 -14.30
C HIS A 329 -7.42 13.09 -14.79
N GLY A 330 -7.43 11.83 -14.36
CA GLY A 330 -6.38 10.88 -14.71
C GLY A 330 -5.02 11.24 -14.11
N MET A 331 -3.96 10.83 -14.79
CA MET A 331 -2.60 11.16 -14.40
C MET A 331 -2.21 12.55 -14.92
N VAL A 332 -1.93 13.46 -14.01
CA VAL A 332 -1.40 14.80 -14.31
C VAL A 332 0.08 14.83 -13.92
N LEU A 333 0.92 15.37 -14.80
CA LEU A 333 2.36 15.50 -14.58
C LEU A 333 2.74 16.95 -14.35
N ASP A 334 3.48 17.22 -13.28
CA ASP A 334 4.21 18.46 -13.11
C ASP A 334 5.60 18.30 -13.75
N VAL A 335 5.89 19.12 -14.75
CA VAL A 335 7.17 19.06 -15.49
C VAL A 335 8.05 20.18 -14.99
N VAL A 336 9.10 19.85 -14.27
CA VAL A 336 9.98 20.81 -13.59
C VAL A 336 11.44 20.69 -14.05
N ASP A 337 12.21 21.74 -13.82
CA ASP A 337 13.64 21.76 -14.04
C ASP A 337 14.35 20.86 -13.03
N ALA A 338 14.96 19.77 -13.51
CA ALA A 338 15.65 18.79 -12.68
C ALA A 338 16.86 19.40 -11.97
N ASP A 339 17.60 20.29 -12.62
CA ASP A 339 18.82 20.87 -12.05
C ASP A 339 18.48 21.81 -10.87
N LEU A 340 17.43 22.61 -10.99
CA LEU A 340 16.95 23.47 -9.90
C LEU A 340 16.33 22.67 -8.77
N LEU A 341 15.59 21.62 -9.12
CA LEU A 341 15.00 20.72 -8.11
C LEU A 341 16.06 20.03 -7.26
N GLU A 342 17.13 19.55 -7.89
CA GLU A 342 18.20 18.82 -7.22
C GLU A 342 19.20 19.73 -6.48
N ALA A 343 19.55 20.88 -7.08
CA ALA A 343 20.57 21.77 -6.52
C ALA A 343 20.05 22.65 -5.39
N VAL A 344 18.83 23.16 -5.51
CA VAL A 344 18.28 24.16 -4.58
C VAL A 344 16.88 23.84 -4.03
N GLY A 345 16.36 22.66 -4.36
CA GLY A 345 15.06 22.22 -3.86
C GLY A 345 13.89 23.08 -4.37
N LYS A 346 13.97 23.57 -5.61
CA LYS A 346 12.91 24.40 -6.22
C LYS A 346 12.29 23.69 -7.42
N ALA A 347 11.00 23.42 -7.35
CA ALA A 347 10.20 22.82 -8.40
C ALA A 347 9.74 23.90 -9.41
N VAL A 348 10.67 24.39 -10.21
CA VAL A 348 10.39 25.42 -11.23
C VAL A 348 9.81 24.76 -12.47
N PRO A 349 8.59 25.11 -12.92
CA PRO A 349 8.01 24.55 -14.13
C PRO A 349 8.89 24.85 -15.36
N VAL A 350 9.08 23.84 -16.21
CA VAL A 350 9.70 24.05 -17.52
C VAL A 350 8.64 24.59 -18.47
N ALA A 351 8.90 25.76 -19.05
CA ALA A 351 7.99 26.35 -20.02
C ALA A 351 7.90 25.53 -21.31
N GLU A 352 6.70 25.46 -21.91
CA GLU A 352 6.46 24.70 -23.15
C GLU A 352 7.29 25.19 -24.35
N ASP A 353 7.79 26.42 -24.30
CA ASP A 353 8.59 27.05 -25.35
C ASP A 353 10.08 26.67 -25.32
N GLY A 354 10.46 25.70 -24.52
CA GLY A 354 11.75 24.99 -24.64
C GLY A 354 12.96 25.73 -24.10
N HIS A 355 12.79 26.71 -23.22
CA HIS A 355 13.92 27.41 -22.62
C HIS A 355 14.28 26.86 -21.24
N HIS A 356 15.47 26.26 -21.19
CA HIS A 356 16.37 26.07 -20.06
C HIS A 356 15.96 25.05 -18.98
N GLY A 357 16.71 23.97 -18.93
CA GLY A 357 16.71 22.94 -17.90
C GLY A 357 16.40 21.55 -18.43
N THR A 358 16.85 20.52 -17.72
CA THR A 358 16.53 19.13 -17.99
C THR A 358 15.12 18.84 -17.46
N PRO A 359 14.12 18.51 -18.32
CA PRO A 359 12.76 18.30 -17.84
C PRO A 359 12.66 17.02 -17.00
N ARG A 360 12.14 17.13 -15.77
CA ARG A 360 11.77 16.01 -14.91
C ARG A 360 10.26 15.96 -14.77
N LYS A 361 9.66 14.82 -15.12
CA LYS A 361 8.22 14.58 -15.05
C LYS A 361 7.85 13.91 -13.74
N LEU A 362 7.07 14.57 -12.91
CA LEU A 362 6.62 14.09 -11.62
C LEU A 362 5.08 13.96 -11.61
N PRO A 363 4.51 12.80 -11.28
CA PRO A 363 3.07 12.69 -11.15
C PRO A 363 2.58 13.50 -9.96
N THR A 364 1.55 14.31 -10.18
CA THR A 364 0.80 14.92 -9.08
C THR A 364 -0.13 13.88 -8.47
N LEU A 365 -0.29 13.91 -7.14
CA LEU A 365 -1.03 12.91 -6.39
C LEU A 365 -2.41 13.44 -5.90
N GLY A 366 -2.84 14.55 -6.48
CA GLY A 366 -4.11 15.18 -6.15
C GLY A 366 -4.03 16.14 -4.96
N HIS A 367 -5.19 16.59 -4.52
CA HIS A 367 -5.32 17.40 -3.30
C HIS A 367 -5.40 16.48 -2.09
N LEU A 368 -5.06 17.04 -0.92
CA LEU A 368 -5.31 16.37 0.35
C LEU A 368 -6.80 16.02 0.48
N VAL A 369 -7.08 14.90 1.11
CA VAL A 369 -8.46 14.52 1.44
C VAL A 369 -9.05 15.45 2.50
N ASP A 370 -10.37 15.47 2.63
CA ASP A 370 -11.07 16.32 3.58
C ASP A 370 -10.55 16.14 5.01
N ASP A 371 -10.56 17.21 5.79
CA ASP A 371 -10.11 17.27 7.19
C ASP A 371 -8.61 16.94 7.42
N LEU A 372 -7.80 16.92 6.36
CA LEU A 372 -6.36 16.75 6.46
C LEU A 372 -5.64 18.03 6.05
N GLU A 373 -4.82 18.56 6.95
CA GLU A 373 -3.93 19.68 6.69
C GLU A 373 -2.53 19.15 6.32
N GLY A 374 -1.86 19.83 5.39
CA GLY A 374 -0.50 19.51 5.00
C GLY A 374 0.37 20.76 4.86
N ARG A 375 1.63 20.62 5.20
CA ARG A 375 2.66 21.62 4.97
C ARG A 375 3.96 20.97 4.53
N VAL A 376 4.83 21.76 3.93
CA VAL A 376 6.21 21.37 3.65
C VAL A 376 7.11 22.21 4.50
N VAL A 377 8.09 21.59 5.15
CA VAL A 377 9.00 22.26 6.08
C VAL A 377 10.46 22.01 5.74
N ASP A 378 11.34 22.92 6.16
CA ASP A 378 12.79 22.77 6.11
C ASP A 378 13.34 21.92 7.28
N ASP A 379 14.67 21.84 7.40
CA ASP A 379 15.36 21.08 8.46
C ASP A 379 15.12 21.67 9.87
N GLU A 380 14.82 22.96 9.97
CA GLU A 380 14.43 23.66 11.21
C GLU A 380 12.91 23.61 11.46
N ARG A 381 12.15 22.82 10.66
CA ARG A 381 10.69 22.67 10.71
C ARG A 381 9.91 23.96 10.46
N GLN A 382 10.52 24.93 9.74
CA GLN A 382 9.82 26.14 9.30
C GLN A 382 9.07 25.88 8.00
N PRO A 383 7.82 26.37 7.88
CA PRO A 383 7.03 26.19 6.65
C PRO A 383 7.72 26.81 5.44
N LEU A 384 7.81 26.03 4.37
CA LEU A 384 8.33 26.46 3.09
C LEU A 384 7.19 26.96 2.17
N PRO A 385 7.48 27.91 1.26
CA PRO A 385 6.51 28.33 0.25
C PRO A 385 6.23 27.21 -0.74
N VAL A 386 5.11 27.32 -1.48
CA VAL A 386 4.75 26.41 -2.57
C VAL A 386 5.91 26.23 -3.54
N ARG A 387 6.00 25.08 -4.20
CA ARG A 387 7.09 24.69 -5.11
C ARG A 387 8.48 24.64 -4.47
N SER A 388 8.56 24.63 -3.13
CA SER A 388 9.81 24.35 -2.43
C SER A 388 9.79 22.95 -1.87
N VAL A 389 10.82 22.17 -2.15
CA VAL A 389 10.97 20.79 -1.67
C VAL A 389 11.44 20.78 -0.22
N GLY A 390 10.76 20.04 0.60
CA GLY A 390 11.09 19.80 2.00
C GLY A 390 10.33 18.60 2.54
N VAL A 391 10.35 18.42 3.85
CA VAL A 391 9.60 17.35 4.51
C VAL A 391 8.12 17.65 4.49
N ILE A 392 7.32 16.67 4.08
CA ILE A 392 5.87 16.76 4.13
C ILE A 392 5.41 16.42 5.54
N GLU A 393 4.67 17.33 6.15
CA GLU A 393 4.01 17.12 7.44
C GLU A 393 2.51 17.19 7.30
N LEU A 394 1.80 16.33 8.04
CA LEU A 394 0.35 16.18 7.99
C LEU A 394 -0.25 16.36 9.39
N ARG A 395 -1.45 16.95 9.45
CA ARG A 395 -2.23 17.11 10.68
C ARG A 395 -3.72 16.92 10.38
N GLY A 396 -4.43 16.26 11.27
CA GLY A 396 -5.88 16.08 11.15
C GLY A 396 -6.41 14.89 11.95
N PRO A 397 -7.73 14.74 12.03
CA PRO A 397 -8.35 13.68 12.82
C PRO A 397 -8.14 12.27 12.29
N ALA A 398 -7.72 12.11 11.03
CA ALA A 398 -7.34 10.82 10.46
C ALA A 398 -5.93 10.37 10.85
N VAL A 399 -5.09 11.28 11.37
CA VAL A 399 -3.68 11.01 11.72
C VAL A 399 -3.61 10.23 13.03
N THR A 400 -2.85 9.13 13.03
CA THR A 400 -2.64 8.30 14.22
C THR A 400 -1.99 9.08 15.36
N SER A 401 -2.35 8.76 16.58
CA SER A 401 -1.64 9.25 17.77
C SER A 401 -0.23 8.67 17.92
N GLY A 402 0.04 7.48 17.37
CA GLY A 402 1.35 6.86 17.50
C GLY A 402 1.43 5.40 17.09
N TYR A 403 2.54 4.83 17.46
CA TYR A 403 2.93 3.47 17.14
C TYR A 403 3.03 2.62 18.41
N VAL A 404 2.67 1.35 18.29
CA VAL A 404 3.13 0.31 19.21
C VAL A 404 4.42 -0.26 18.66
N THR A 405 5.45 -0.31 19.49
CA THR A 405 6.78 -0.84 19.16
C THR A 405 7.21 -1.86 20.21
N VAL A 406 8.28 -2.60 19.96
CA VAL A 406 8.84 -3.54 20.95
C VAL A 406 9.28 -2.83 22.26
N ASP A 407 9.52 -1.52 22.21
CA ASP A 407 9.90 -0.69 23.36
C ASP A 407 8.68 0.04 23.98
N GLY A 408 7.47 -0.28 23.53
CA GLY A 408 6.22 0.33 23.98
C GLY A 408 5.66 1.38 23.02
N PHE A 409 4.76 2.22 23.52
CA PHE A 409 4.10 3.27 22.74
C PHE A 409 5.06 4.41 22.39
N ARG A 410 5.08 4.81 21.10
CA ARG A 410 5.81 5.96 20.60
C ARG A 410 4.86 6.94 19.90
N PRO A 411 4.75 8.21 20.34
CA PRO A 411 3.96 9.22 19.65
C PRO A 411 4.40 9.39 18.19
N ALA A 412 3.44 9.62 17.31
CA ALA A 412 3.67 9.94 15.90
C ALA A 412 3.62 11.44 15.63
N GLN A 413 2.84 12.17 16.43
CA GLN A 413 2.62 13.59 16.31
C GLN A 413 3.52 14.37 17.26
N ASP A 414 3.90 15.58 16.86
CA ASP A 414 4.53 16.57 17.75
C ASP A 414 3.50 17.25 18.67
N ALA A 415 3.96 18.24 19.46
CA ALA A 415 3.11 18.96 20.41
C ALA A 415 1.96 19.75 19.74
N ASP A 416 2.13 20.15 18.48
CA ASP A 416 1.15 20.90 17.70
C ASP A 416 0.26 19.97 16.82
N GLY A 417 0.42 18.65 16.95
CA GLY A 417 -0.35 17.64 16.23
C GLY A 417 0.16 17.31 14.82
N TRP A 418 1.35 17.76 14.45
CA TRP A 418 1.94 17.44 13.15
C TRP A 418 2.67 16.10 13.15
N LEU A 419 2.37 15.30 12.14
CA LEU A 419 3.07 14.06 11.80
C LEU A 419 4.15 14.36 10.77
N ASP A 420 5.41 14.06 11.07
CA ASP A 420 6.47 13.95 10.08
C ASP A 420 6.28 12.64 9.27
N THR A 421 6.00 12.76 7.98
CA THR A 421 5.78 11.59 7.11
C THR A 421 7.07 10.86 6.75
N GLY A 422 8.21 11.55 6.86
CA GLY A 422 9.50 11.11 6.32
C GLY A 422 9.56 11.13 4.78
N ASP A 423 8.50 11.59 4.11
CA ASP A 423 8.47 11.82 2.67
C ASP A 423 8.85 13.27 2.38
N ILE A 424 9.60 13.49 1.30
CA ILE A 424 9.93 14.82 0.80
C ILE A 424 9.18 15.10 -0.49
N GLY A 425 8.75 16.35 -0.62
CA GLY A 425 7.97 16.78 -1.77
C GLY A 425 7.61 18.26 -1.67
N TYR A 426 6.61 18.66 -2.42
CA TYR A 426 6.12 20.04 -2.44
C TYR A 426 4.64 20.09 -2.83
N PHE A 427 4.02 21.24 -2.62
CA PHE A 427 2.71 21.58 -3.18
C PHE A 427 2.89 22.46 -4.42
N THR A 428 2.12 22.18 -5.47
CA THR A 428 2.02 23.03 -6.66
C THR A 428 1.21 24.32 -6.35
N ASP A 429 1.20 25.26 -7.29
CA ASP A 429 0.44 26.51 -7.14
C ASP A 429 -1.06 26.24 -6.98
N ASP A 430 -1.57 25.17 -7.57
CA ASP A 430 -2.97 24.72 -7.47
C ASP A 430 -3.23 23.84 -6.22
N GLY A 431 -2.23 23.65 -5.34
CA GLY A 431 -2.36 22.86 -4.12
C GLY A 431 -2.31 21.34 -4.32
N LEU A 432 -1.85 20.86 -5.47
CA LEU A 432 -1.63 19.43 -5.69
C LEU A 432 -0.33 19.01 -5.00
N ILE A 433 -0.35 17.85 -4.35
CA ILE A 433 0.85 17.30 -3.71
C ILE A 433 1.70 16.51 -4.70
N VAL A 434 3.02 16.70 -4.62
CA VAL A 434 4.03 15.94 -5.35
C VAL A 434 5.02 15.36 -4.36
N VAL A 435 5.22 14.04 -4.39
CA VAL A 435 6.19 13.33 -3.56
C VAL A 435 7.42 13.00 -4.40
N CYS A 436 8.58 13.54 -4.00
CA CYS A 436 9.85 13.32 -4.69
C CYS A 436 10.57 12.04 -4.22
N GLY A 437 10.34 11.63 -2.98
CA GLY A 437 10.96 10.44 -2.40
C GLY A 437 10.93 10.40 -0.87
N ARG A 438 11.69 9.49 -0.28
CA ARG A 438 11.91 9.38 1.17
C ARG A 438 13.17 10.14 1.59
N MET A 439 13.09 10.98 2.62
CA MET A 439 14.22 11.75 3.13
C MET A 439 15.47 10.89 3.38
N LYS A 440 15.31 9.78 4.06
CA LYS A 440 16.40 8.86 4.40
C LYS A 440 17.05 8.15 3.20
N ASP A 441 16.34 8.08 2.07
CA ASP A 441 16.78 7.36 0.87
C ASP A 441 17.47 8.29 -0.14
N VAL A 442 17.30 9.62 -0.01
CA VAL A 442 17.95 10.62 -0.88
C VAL A 442 19.46 10.51 -0.78
N ILE A 443 20.12 10.50 -1.93
CA ILE A 443 21.57 10.41 -2.07
C ILE A 443 22.11 11.82 -2.28
N ILE A 444 23.01 12.28 -1.39
CA ILE A 444 23.57 13.62 -1.47
C ILE A 444 24.96 13.55 -2.11
N MET A 445 25.05 13.97 -3.36
CA MET A 445 26.32 13.94 -4.10
C MET A 445 26.65 15.31 -4.68
N GLY A 446 27.78 15.86 -4.25
CA GLY A 446 28.24 17.16 -4.76
C GLY A 446 27.29 18.32 -4.46
N GLY A 447 26.52 18.24 -3.38
CA GLY A 447 25.51 19.24 -3.01
C GLY A 447 24.17 19.10 -3.74
N ARG A 448 23.99 18.05 -4.54
CA ARG A 448 22.73 17.74 -5.24
C ARG A 448 21.99 16.61 -4.55
N ASN A 449 20.68 16.70 -4.51
CA ASN A 449 19.79 15.66 -4.04
C ASN A 449 19.44 14.73 -5.20
N ILE A 450 19.99 13.52 -5.22
CA ILE A 450 19.69 12.50 -6.22
C ILE A 450 18.67 11.54 -5.65
N TYR A 451 17.59 11.34 -6.38
CA TYR A 451 16.48 10.50 -5.93
C TYR A 451 16.65 9.06 -6.43
N PRO A 452 16.61 8.05 -5.55
CA PRO A 452 16.76 6.65 -5.94
C PRO A 452 15.81 6.20 -7.03
N THR A 453 14.59 6.74 -7.06
CA THR A 453 13.57 6.43 -8.05
C THR A 453 13.98 6.75 -9.49
N ASP A 454 14.75 7.81 -9.70
CA ASP A 454 15.22 8.19 -11.04
C ASP A 454 16.32 7.22 -11.50
N ILE A 455 17.21 6.84 -10.59
CA ILE A 455 18.23 5.82 -10.84
C ILE A 455 17.58 4.46 -11.17
N GLU A 456 16.58 4.05 -10.39
CA GLU A 456 15.85 2.79 -10.55
C GLU A 456 15.11 2.78 -11.89
N ARG A 457 14.44 3.88 -12.27
CA ARG A 457 13.76 4.04 -13.55
C ARG A 457 14.74 3.95 -14.72
N ALA A 458 15.89 4.62 -14.63
CA ALA A 458 16.94 4.52 -15.64
C ALA A 458 17.43 3.08 -15.81
N ALA A 459 17.70 2.37 -14.71
CA ALA A 459 18.14 0.98 -14.75
C ALA A 459 17.09 0.03 -15.34
N LEU A 460 15.80 0.28 -15.10
CA LEU A 460 14.69 -0.54 -15.62
C LEU A 460 14.51 -0.40 -17.15
N ARG A 461 15.04 0.66 -17.81
CA ARG A 461 15.04 0.79 -19.28
C ARG A 461 16.02 -0.14 -19.98
N VAL A 462 16.99 -0.67 -19.24
CA VAL A 462 18.03 -1.55 -19.82
C VAL A 462 17.44 -2.92 -20.14
N GLN A 463 17.63 -3.34 -21.40
CA GLN A 463 17.19 -4.66 -21.84
C GLN A 463 17.89 -5.78 -21.04
N GLY A 464 17.10 -6.72 -20.53
CA GLY A 464 17.58 -7.82 -19.66
C GLY A 464 17.37 -7.57 -18.18
N VAL A 465 17.10 -6.34 -17.76
CA VAL A 465 16.64 -6.05 -16.39
C VAL A 465 15.17 -6.45 -16.25
N ARG A 466 14.88 -7.20 -15.18
CA ARG A 466 13.51 -7.66 -14.92
C ARG A 466 12.64 -6.48 -14.46
N PRO A 467 11.45 -6.26 -15.08
CA PRO A 467 10.55 -5.18 -14.72
C PRO A 467 10.25 -5.13 -13.22
N GLY A 468 10.34 -3.94 -12.61
CA GLY A 468 10.08 -3.73 -11.20
C GLY A 468 11.13 -4.33 -10.24
N ASN A 469 12.31 -4.70 -10.73
CA ASN A 469 13.36 -5.32 -9.93
C ASN A 469 14.71 -4.59 -10.10
N ALA A 470 14.70 -3.30 -9.84
CA ALA A 470 15.89 -2.45 -9.71
C ALA A 470 15.82 -1.67 -8.40
N VAL A 471 16.93 -1.60 -7.69
CA VAL A 471 17.06 -0.88 -6.40
C VAL A 471 18.32 -0.04 -6.44
N ALA A 472 18.17 1.25 -6.17
CA ALA A 472 19.29 2.13 -5.87
C ALA A 472 19.52 2.19 -4.36
N VAL A 473 20.73 1.89 -3.94
CA VAL A 473 21.12 1.83 -2.53
C VAL A 473 22.12 2.96 -2.24
N ARG A 474 21.75 3.85 -1.31
CA ARG A 474 22.65 4.86 -0.78
C ARG A 474 23.78 4.21 0.00
N LEU A 475 25.01 4.55 -0.31
CA LEU A 475 26.22 4.10 0.36
C LEU A 475 26.87 5.30 1.07
N ASP A 476 27.58 5.01 2.16
CA ASP A 476 28.36 5.99 2.92
C ASP A 476 27.50 7.20 3.39
N ALA A 477 26.28 6.91 3.84
CA ALA A 477 25.31 7.92 4.28
C ALA A 477 25.87 8.81 5.41
N GLY A 478 25.81 10.14 5.21
CA GLY A 478 26.33 11.13 6.16
C GLY A 478 27.84 11.39 6.07
N GLU A 479 28.54 10.74 5.14
CA GLU A 479 29.95 11.04 4.89
C GLU A 479 30.12 12.21 3.91
N LYS A 480 31.33 12.81 3.87
CA LYS A 480 31.65 13.94 2.96
C LYS A 480 31.46 13.60 1.47
N ARG A 481 31.50 12.32 1.12
CA ARG A 481 31.27 11.82 -0.25
C ARG A 481 30.38 10.61 -0.18
N GLU A 482 29.10 10.84 -0.30
CA GLU A 482 28.15 9.76 -0.49
C GLU A 482 28.32 9.13 -1.87
N SER A 483 27.95 7.89 -1.98
CA SER A 483 27.92 7.15 -3.24
C SER A 483 26.68 6.26 -3.28
N PHE A 484 26.43 5.60 -4.39
CA PHE A 484 25.33 4.67 -4.50
C PHE A 484 25.71 3.43 -5.30
N ALA A 485 24.98 2.35 -5.06
CA ALA A 485 24.99 1.15 -5.86
C ALA A 485 23.65 0.94 -6.54
N VAL A 486 23.66 0.23 -7.67
CA VAL A 486 22.44 -0.21 -8.35
C VAL A 486 22.43 -1.74 -8.31
N VAL A 487 21.33 -2.31 -7.81
CA VAL A 487 21.14 -3.77 -7.75
C VAL A 487 19.91 -4.12 -8.56
N VAL A 488 20.06 -5.02 -9.53
CA VAL A 488 18.98 -5.44 -10.43
C VAL A 488 18.85 -6.94 -10.48
N GLU A 489 17.67 -7.43 -10.84
CA GLU A 489 17.48 -8.84 -11.21
C GLU A 489 17.48 -8.99 -12.73
N SER A 490 18.12 -10.07 -13.21
CA SER A 490 18.10 -10.49 -14.61
C SER A 490 17.91 -12.00 -14.72
N ASN A 491 17.25 -12.45 -15.79
CA ASN A 491 17.23 -13.88 -16.14
C ASN A 491 18.59 -14.36 -16.65
N ASP A 492 19.40 -13.45 -17.19
CA ASP A 492 20.71 -13.73 -17.81
C ASP A 492 21.89 -13.55 -16.83
N TYR A 493 21.60 -13.52 -15.51
CA TYR A 493 22.60 -13.26 -14.45
C TYR A 493 23.79 -14.24 -14.40
N GLN A 494 23.67 -15.40 -15.04
CA GLN A 494 24.75 -16.40 -15.14
C GLN A 494 25.50 -16.36 -16.50
N VAL A 495 25.11 -15.46 -17.43
CA VAL A 495 25.76 -15.32 -18.73
C VAL A 495 26.76 -14.17 -18.68
N PRO A 496 28.10 -14.45 -18.62
CA PRO A 496 29.08 -13.40 -18.32
C PRO A 496 29.08 -12.21 -19.28
N ASP A 497 28.83 -12.43 -20.57
CA ASP A 497 28.81 -11.36 -21.57
C ASP A 497 27.55 -10.48 -21.43
N GLU A 498 26.39 -11.07 -21.12
CA GLU A 498 25.15 -10.33 -20.85
C GLU A 498 25.26 -9.54 -19.56
N VAL A 499 25.82 -10.13 -18.49
CA VAL A 499 26.08 -9.42 -17.23
C VAL A 499 26.91 -8.16 -17.47
N LYS A 500 28.04 -8.27 -18.22
CA LYS A 500 28.90 -7.12 -18.56
C LYS A 500 28.18 -6.10 -19.44
N ARG A 501 27.33 -6.54 -20.37
CA ARG A 501 26.53 -5.65 -21.21
C ARG A 501 25.53 -4.85 -20.36
N ILE A 502 24.72 -5.56 -19.54
CA ILE A 502 23.71 -4.95 -18.66
C ILE A 502 24.37 -3.96 -17.69
N GLU A 503 25.47 -4.35 -17.05
CA GLU A 503 26.23 -3.47 -16.15
C GLU A 503 26.65 -2.16 -16.84
N ARG A 504 27.27 -2.26 -18.01
CA ARG A 504 27.72 -1.08 -18.78
C ARG A 504 26.55 -0.20 -19.22
N GLU A 505 25.46 -0.78 -19.66
CA GLU A 505 24.28 -0.04 -20.10
C GLU A 505 23.59 0.63 -18.91
N ILE A 506 23.49 -0.02 -17.73
CA ILE A 506 22.97 0.61 -16.50
C ILE A 506 23.83 1.82 -16.12
N VAL A 507 25.15 1.71 -16.14
CA VAL A 507 26.05 2.84 -15.85
C VAL A 507 25.82 3.99 -16.83
N HIS A 508 25.59 3.69 -18.10
CA HIS A 508 25.32 4.70 -19.14
C HIS A 508 23.97 5.39 -18.92
N GLU A 509 22.89 4.61 -18.78
CA GLU A 509 21.54 5.14 -18.61
C GLU A 509 21.39 5.95 -17.31
N VAL A 510 21.96 5.45 -16.21
CA VAL A 510 21.94 6.16 -14.93
C VAL A 510 22.74 7.47 -15.01
N PHE A 511 23.91 7.46 -15.68
CA PHE A 511 24.68 8.68 -15.86
C PHE A 511 23.95 9.70 -16.74
N ALA A 512 23.28 9.25 -17.78
CA ALA A 512 22.48 10.12 -18.65
C ALA A 512 21.28 10.74 -17.90
N GLU A 513 20.67 9.98 -16.95
CA GLU A 513 19.49 10.44 -16.20
C GLU A 513 19.86 11.40 -15.06
N VAL A 514 20.83 11.03 -14.20
CA VAL A 514 21.12 11.77 -12.95
C VAL A 514 22.50 12.44 -12.94
N GLY A 515 23.28 12.36 -14.00
CA GLY A 515 24.62 12.96 -14.10
C GLY A 515 25.65 12.35 -13.12
N ALA A 516 25.35 11.21 -12.50
CA ALA A 516 26.22 10.53 -11.55
C ALA A 516 26.37 9.04 -11.89
N ARG A 517 27.53 8.47 -11.58
CA ARG A 517 27.79 7.04 -11.84
C ARG A 517 27.64 6.23 -10.57
N PRO A 518 27.00 5.05 -10.63
CA PRO A 518 27.01 4.12 -9.50
C PRO A 518 28.43 3.66 -9.21
N ARG A 519 28.74 3.52 -7.92
CA ARG A 519 30.01 2.91 -7.47
C ARG A 519 30.08 1.42 -7.84
N THR A 520 28.93 0.77 -7.82
CA THR A 520 28.80 -0.67 -8.09
C THR A 520 27.44 -0.93 -8.74
N VAL A 521 27.42 -1.82 -9.72
CA VAL A 521 26.22 -2.44 -10.26
C VAL A 521 26.26 -3.92 -9.92
N ALA A 522 25.22 -4.47 -9.28
CA ALA A 522 25.12 -5.88 -8.98
C ALA A 522 23.91 -6.49 -9.71
N ILE A 523 24.14 -7.58 -10.43
CA ILE A 523 23.10 -8.29 -11.19
C ILE A 523 22.83 -9.62 -10.51
N LEU A 524 21.62 -9.78 -10.01
CA LEU A 524 21.17 -10.93 -9.24
C LEU A 524 20.22 -11.80 -10.06
N GLY A 525 20.10 -13.07 -9.66
CA GLY A 525 19.10 -13.96 -10.22
C GLY A 525 17.66 -13.61 -9.77
N PRO A 526 16.66 -14.16 -10.48
CA PRO A 526 15.25 -13.92 -10.19
C PRO A 526 14.86 -14.22 -8.76
N GLY A 527 14.25 -13.25 -8.07
CA GLY A 527 13.75 -13.38 -6.69
C GLY A 527 14.82 -13.24 -5.61
N ALA A 528 16.01 -12.75 -5.94
CA ALA A 528 17.10 -12.53 -4.99
C ALA A 528 17.00 -11.16 -4.30
N LEU A 529 16.32 -10.18 -4.91
CA LEU A 529 16.10 -8.88 -4.27
C LEU A 529 15.16 -9.01 -3.07
N PRO A 530 15.54 -8.51 -1.89
CA PRO A 530 14.69 -8.50 -0.71
C PRO A 530 13.43 -7.68 -0.94
N LYS A 531 12.26 -8.26 -0.60
CA LYS A 531 10.96 -7.60 -0.69
C LYS A 531 10.22 -7.68 0.64
N THR A 532 9.29 -6.76 0.85
CA THR A 532 8.31 -6.86 1.93
C THR A 532 7.28 -7.95 1.60
N SER A 533 6.47 -8.34 2.58
CA SER A 533 5.32 -9.24 2.38
C SER A 533 4.32 -8.71 1.34
N SER A 534 4.25 -7.39 1.14
CA SER A 534 3.43 -6.74 0.11
C SER A 534 4.12 -6.59 -1.25
N GLY A 535 5.34 -7.11 -1.43
CA GLY A 535 6.08 -7.10 -2.70
C GLY A 535 6.98 -5.88 -2.93
N LYS A 536 7.00 -4.88 -2.03
CA LYS A 536 7.84 -3.67 -2.14
C LYS A 536 9.32 -4.01 -1.92
N LEU A 537 10.20 -3.41 -2.69
CA LEU A 537 11.66 -3.57 -2.57
C LEU A 537 12.19 -2.97 -1.25
N ARG A 538 13.11 -3.67 -0.59
CA ARG A 538 13.71 -3.28 0.69
C ARG A 538 15.14 -2.77 0.49
N ARG A 539 15.33 -1.45 0.32
CA ARG A 539 16.65 -0.83 0.07
C ARG A 539 17.67 -1.16 1.16
N THR A 540 17.30 -1.04 2.42
CA THR A 540 18.19 -1.32 3.56
C THR A 540 18.64 -2.79 3.60
N ALA A 541 17.75 -3.73 3.31
CA ALA A 541 18.10 -5.14 3.26
C ALA A 541 18.94 -5.47 2.01
N THR A 542 18.71 -4.78 0.89
CA THR A 542 19.50 -4.91 -0.34
C THR A 542 20.96 -4.47 -0.13
N ALA A 543 21.21 -3.47 0.73
CA ALA A 543 22.56 -3.03 1.06
C ALA A 543 23.44 -4.16 1.65
N ALA A 544 22.83 -5.13 2.33
CA ALA A 544 23.55 -6.27 2.89
C ALA A 544 24.14 -7.21 1.80
N HIS A 545 23.56 -7.25 0.60
CA HIS A 545 24.06 -8.02 -0.54
C HIS A 545 25.27 -7.37 -1.24
N LEU A 546 25.63 -6.15 -0.87
CA LEU A 546 26.76 -5.40 -1.45
C LEU A 546 28.04 -5.49 -0.60
N ARG A 547 27.95 -6.12 0.55
CA ARG A 547 29.07 -6.40 1.46
C ARG A 547 29.53 -7.84 1.28
#